data_bfeb0877ea52bfbd60aa4b55a8cb09d9
#
_entry.id   bfeb0877ea52bfbd60aa4b55a8cb09d9
#
_cell.length_a   1.000
_cell.length_b   1.000
_cell.length_c   1.000
_cell.angle_alpha   90.00
_cell.angle_beta   90.00
_cell.angle_gamma   90.00
#
_symmetry.space_group_name_H-M   'P 1'
#
loop_
_entity.id
_entity.type
_entity.pdbx_description
1 polymer ?
#
loop_
_entity_poly.entity_id
_entity_poly.type
_entity_poly.pdbx_seq_one_letter_code
_entity_poly.pdbx_strand_id
1 'polypeptide(L)'
;MERKLQQLFFALSLLALVLILVAEWQASTPSWKPYQRKFLQLEAQEEPNAVSKAAVLATPLAINQVVLPGLQRVDRCTTCHLGVEDPTMKNAPRPFHYHAGLGPHVPSKFGCTICHGGQGLATDMKDAHGNVAFWQTPLLPADYVRASCGRCHKEGDVPGVPELTEGRHLFETEGCRGCHKLNGVGGSIGPDLTEEGANHRSPQWLERHFLAPNAVSPGSAMPNFHFTREQARALTYYMLSLTSGEMGSYYSSERLIPSPEYGRQLFEEKNCIVCHAIGGVGAKVGPDLLGVTKRHSDGWLDEQLVNPELVYPGSSMPEYDLESNARKALVAFLASATPKDAQDILARKGHALTPEDAAIEAGKQDFARFGCAGCHGTELQGGAPNPNAQGEQVPSLLHVSDDYTKDEVIGIISDGKQPPLAVPHKPPPPLYMPAWKNLLSDEDIHQLVEFLWSKQQKAKDSW
;
A
#
# COMPACT_ATOMS: atom_id res chain seq x y z
N MET A 1 -61.25 -19.22 27.01
CA MET A 1 -60.04 -19.26 26.14
C MET A 1 -60.08 -18.12 25.10
N GLU A 2 -61.18 -17.95 24.43
CA GLU A 2 -61.40 -16.95 23.38
C GLU A 2 -61.16 -15.47 23.83
N ARG A 3 -61.70 -15.09 24.99
CA ARG A 3 -61.51 -13.73 25.55
C ARG A 3 -60.05 -13.40 25.85
N LYS A 4 -59.23 -14.38 26.27
CA LYS A 4 -57.78 -14.18 26.50
C LYS A 4 -57.04 -14.03 25.18
N LEU A 5 -57.45 -14.77 24.13
CA LEU A 5 -56.88 -14.65 22.78
C LEU A 5 -57.19 -13.29 22.17
N GLN A 6 -58.40 -12.80 22.32
CA GLN A 6 -58.82 -11.45 21.86
C GLN A 6 -58.04 -10.35 22.58
N GLN A 7 -57.83 -10.47 23.91
CA GLN A 7 -57.01 -9.51 24.68
C GLN A 7 -55.56 -9.55 24.24
N LEU A 8 -55.00 -10.74 24.00
CA LEU A 8 -53.61 -10.87 23.49
C LEU A 8 -53.47 -10.27 22.08
N PHE A 9 -54.45 -10.57 21.18
CA PHE A 9 -54.43 -9.98 19.83
C PHE A 9 -54.50 -8.44 19.88
N PHE A 10 -55.38 -7.89 20.71
CA PHE A 10 -55.49 -6.45 20.89
C PHE A 10 -54.17 -5.83 21.42
N ALA A 11 -53.55 -6.46 22.43
CA ALA A 11 -52.31 -6.00 23.00
C ALA A 11 -51.18 -6.04 21.97
N LEU A 12 -51.05 -7.10 21.17
CA LEU A 12 -50.05 -7.23 20.11
C LEU A 12 -50.29 -6.23 18.98
N SER A 13 -51.53 -5.96 18.61
CA SER A 13 -51.90 -4.96 17.60
C SER A 13 -51.55 -3.55 18.06
N LEU A 14 -51.80 -3.24 19.34
CA LEU A 14 -51.42 -1.96 19.93
C LEU A 14 -49.91 -1.80 19.99
N LEU A 15 -49.19 -2.85 20.38
CA LEU A 15 -47.71 -2.86 20.36
C LEU A 15 -47.18 -2.63 18.95
N ALA A 16 -47.72 -3.32 17.96
CA ALA A 16 -47.31 -3.13 16.56
C ALA A 16 -47.55 -1.69 16.09
N LEU A 17 -48.70 -1.10 16.43
CA LEU A 17 -48.99 0.32 16.13
C LEU A 17 -47.97 1.26 16.78
N VAL A 18 -47.66 1.06 18.06
CA VAL A 18 -46.66 1.86 18.78
C VAL A 18 -45.30 1.73 18.12
N LEU A 19 -44.85 0.54 17.75
CA LEU A 19 -43.58 0.30 17.05
C LEU A 19 -43.55 0.99 15.69
N ILE A 20 -44.64 0.97 14.93
CA ILE A 20 -44.76 1.69 13.65
C ILE A 20 -44.60 3.21 13.89
N LEU A 21 -45.33 3.77 14.87
CA LEU A 21 -45.24 5.19 15.18
C LEU A 21 -43.84 5.62 15.65
N VAL A 22 -43.18 4.76 16.42
CA VAL A 22 -41.76 5.00 16.83
C VAL A 22 -40.84 4.94 15.61
N ALA A 23 -41.00 3.97 14.71
CA ALA A 23 -40.23 3.86 13.48
C ALA A 23 -40.41 5.09 12.57
N GLU A 24 -41.64 5.53 12.37
CA GLU A 24 -41.99 6.76 11.63
C GLU A 24 -41.36 8.01 12.27
N TRP A 25 -41.40 8.12 13.58
CA TRP A 25 -40.80 9.23 14.30
C TRP A 25 -39.25 9.22 14.12
N GLN A 26 -38.62 8.06 14.25
CA GLN A 26 -37.17 7.91 14.02
C GLN A 26 -36.79 8.24 12.56
N ALA A 27 -37.57 7.77 11.60
CA ALA A 27 -37.34 8.06 10.17
C ALA A 27 -37.51 9.56 9.85
N SER A 28 -38.40 10.27 10.56
CA SER A 28 -38.64 11.71 10.37
C SER A 28 -37.59 12.61 11.01
N THR A 29 -36.82 12.08 11.99
CA THR A 29 -35.81 12.82 12.75
C THR A 29 -34.40 12.24 12.63
N PRO A 30 -33.86 12.03 11.39
CA PRO A 30 -32.56 11.43 11.23
C PRO A 30 -31.44 12.33 11.80
N SER A 31 -30.43 11.70 12.39
CA SER A 31 -29.34 12.34 13.12
C SER A 31 -28.45 13.26 12.27
N TRP A 32 -28.47 13.15 10.94
CA TRP A 32 -27.70 14.00 10.05
C TRP A 32 -28.31 15.40 9.79
N LYS A 33 -29.63 15.55 9.89
CA LYS A 33 -30.30 16.86 9.62
C LYS A 33 -29.81 18.02 10.48
N PRO A 34 -29.51 17.87 11.78
CA PRO A 34 -28.94 18.94 12.61
C PRO A 34 -27.60 19.45 12.05
N TYR A 35 -26.76 18.60 11.47
CA TYR A 35 -25.47 19.02 10.89
C TYR A 35 -25.69 19.92 9.68
N GLN A 36 -26.59 19.55 8.76
CA GLN A 36 -26.89 20.39 7.59
C GLN A 36 -27.47 21.75 8.00
N ARG A 37 -28.43 21.75 8.95
CA ARG A 37 -28.98 23.02 9.45
C ARG A 37 -27.90 23.92 10.05
N LYS A 38 -26.96 23.35 10.81
CA LYS A 38 -25.86 24.12 11.39
C LYS A 38 -24.90 24.64 10.31
N PHE A 39 -24.63 23.86 9.29
CA PHE A 39 -23.83 24.28 8.15
C PHE A 39 -24.48 25.45 7.41
N LEU A 40 -25.76 25.34 7.04
CA LEU A 40 -26.52 26.43 6.41
C LEU A 40 -26.57 27.71 7.28
N GLN A 41 -26.58 27.56 8.62
CA GLN A 41 -26.47 28.71 9.53
C GLN A 41 -25.10 29.37 9.44
N LEU A 42 -24.02 28.62 9.28
CA LEU A 42 -22.67 29.16 9.11
C LEU A 42 -22.57 29.89 7.75
N GLU A 43 -23.02 29.28 6.66
CA GLU A 43 -23.04 29.91 5.34
C GLU A 43 -23.88 31.19 5.36
N ALA A 44 -25.07 31.18 5.98
CA ALA A 44 -25.91 32.35 6.06
C ALA A 44 -25.29 33.52 6.86
N GLN A 45 -24.29 33.26 7.72
CA GLN A 45 -23.58 34.34 8.42
C GLN A 45 -22.69 35.17 7.49
N GLU A 46 -22.13 34.53 6.48
CA GLU A 46 -21.26 35.16 5.49
C GLU A 46 -22.05 35.93 4.41
N GLU A 47 -23.36 35.72 4.32
CA GLU A 47 -24.20 36.36 3.31
C GLU A 47 -24.44 37.87 3.60
N PRO A 48 -24.36 38.74 2.57
CA PRO A 48 -24.35 40.20 2.75
C PRO A 48 -25.69 40.79 3.11
N ASN A 49 -26.81 40.14 2.83
CA ASN A 49 -28.14 40.73 3.03
C ASN A 49 -29.18 39.68 3.47
N ALA A 50 -30.34 40.15 3.92
CA ALA A 50 -31.40 39.31 4.49
C ALA A 50 -32.03 38.37 3.46
N VAL A 51 -32.07 38.74 2.18
CA VAL A 51 -32.69 37.96 1.12
C VAL A 51 -31.81 36.75 0.81
N SER A 52 -30.49 36.95 0.64
CA SER A 52 -29.54 35.86 0.43
C SER A 52 -29.44 34.93 1.63
N LYS A 53 -29.44 35.49 2.85
CA LYS A 53 -29.52 34.68 4.09
C LYS A 53 -30.76 33.78 4.13
N ALA A 54 -31.90 34.31 3.77
CA ALA A 54 -33.13 33.54 3.76
C ALA A 54 -33.10 32.45 2.69
N ALA A 55 -32.50 32.72 1.52
CA ALA A 55 -32.33 31.75 0.46
C ALA A 55 -31.44 30.56 0.89
N VAL A 56 -30.30 30.84 1.51
CA VAL A 56 -29.41 29.80 2.07
C VAL A 56 -30.13 28.94 3.09
N LEU A 57 -30.83 29.56 4.06
CA LEU A 57 -31.56 28.83 5.09
C LEU A 57 -32.75 28.02 4.57
N ALA A 58 -33.27 28.36 3.39
CA ALA A 58 -34.36 27.64 2.72
C ALA A 58 -33.86 26.44 1.89
N THR A 59 -32.54 26.21 1.81
CA THR A 59 -31.97 25.08 1.08
C THR A 59 -32.51 23.77 1.60
N PRO A 60 -33.07 22.89 0.74
CA PRO A 60 -33.60 21.61 1.16
C PRO A 60 -32.52 20.69 1.74
N LEU A 61 -32.82 20.06 2.87
CA LEU A 61 -31.92 19.08 3.46
C LEU A 61 -32.01 17.75 2.70
N ALA A 62 -30.88 17.20 2.30
CA ALA A 62 -30.80 15.97 1.51
C ALA A 62 -29.62 15.08 1.93
N ILE A 63 -29.72 13.80 1.63
CA ILE A 63 -28.58 12.89 1.76
C ILE A 63 -27.68 13.10 0.55
N ASN A 64 -26.48 13.62 0.81
CA ASN A 64 -25.44 13.75 -0.20
C ASN A 64 -24.65 12.45 -0.30
N GLN A 65 -24.35 12.02 -1.51
CA GLN A 65 -23.59 10.80 -1.72
C GLN A 65 -22.66 10.89 -2.92
N VAL A 66 -21.50 10.27 -2.78
CA VAL A 66 -20.55 10.00 -3.85
C VAL A 66 -20.70 8.54 -4.26
N VAL A 67 -21.03 8.30 -5.51
CA VAL A 67 -21.19 6.95 -6.05
C VAL A 67 -19.93 6.60 -6.82
N LEU A 68 -19.30 5.49 -6.45
CA LEU A 68 -18.07 4.96 -7.04
C LEU A 68 -18.36 3.59 -7.68
N PRO A 69 -18.93 3.54 -8.91
CA PRO A 69 -19.42 2.31 -9.51
C PRO A 69 -18.34 1.25 -9.68
N GLY A 70 -17.14 1.66 -10.07
CA GLY A 70 -16.01 0.76 -10.25
C GLY A 70 -15.46 0.14 -8.95
N LEU A 71 -15.79 0.72 -7.80
CA LEU A 71 -15.47 0.18 -6.47
C LEU A 71 -16.67 -0.45 -5.79
N GLN A 72 -17.82 -0.42 -6.45
CA GLN A 72 -19.12 -0.83 -5.87
C GLN A 72 -19.37 -0.17 -4.50
N ARG A 73 -18.95 1.09 -4.35
CA ARG A 73 -19.05 1.87 -3.10
C ARG A 73 -19.89 3.12 -3.28
N VAL A 74 -20.51 3.47 -2.18
CA VAL A 74 -21.25 4.74 -2.03
C VAL A 74 -20.85 5.37 -0.71
N ASP A 75 -20.38 6.61 -0.75
CA ASP A 75 -20.02 7.39 0.43
C ASP A 75 -21.03 8.52 0.67
N ARG A 76 -21.63 8.54 1.84
CA ARG A 76 -22.58 9.56 2.30
C ARG A 76 -21.98 10.52 3.33
N CYS A 77 -20.68 10.49 3.52
CA CYS A 77 -19.97 11.30 4.51
C CYS A 77 -20.23 12.80 4.32
N THR A 78 -20.34 13.27 3.08
CA THR A 78 -20.65 14.66 2.74
C THR A 78 -22.07 15.10 3.15
N THR A 79 -22.94 14.18 3.62
CA THR A 79 -24.22 14.53 4.24
C THR A 79 -24.03 15.31 5.53
N CYS A 80 -22.92 15.04 6.27
CA CYS A 80 -22.55 15.76 7.52
C CYS A 80 -21.30 16.63 7.34
N HIS A 81 -20.34 16.20 6.50
CA HIS A 81 -19.07 16.89 6.23
C HIS A 81 -19.19 17.80 4.99
N LEU A 82 -20.07 18.79 5.05
CA LEU A 82 -20.47 19.59 3.88
C LEU A 82 -19.37 20.53 3.36
N GLY A 83 -18.52 21.08 4.25
CA GLY A 83 -17.48 22.03 3.88
C GLY A 83 -16.17 21.39 3.37
N VAL A 84 -16.12 20.07 3.21
CA VAL A 84 -14.88 19.34 2.95
C VAL A 84 -14.18 19.76 1.64
N GLU A 85 -14.93 20.18 0.62
CA GLU A 85 -14.42 20.65 -0.66
C GLU A 85 -14.47 22.19 -0.82
N ASP A 86 -14.96 22.93 0.18
CA ASP A 86 -15.09 24.38 0.13
C ASP A 86 -13.92 25.08 0.84
N PRO A 87 -13.01 25.77 0.08
CA PRO A 87 -11.88 26.48 0.68
C PRO A 87 -12.25 27.60 1.64
N THR A 88 -13.47 28.18 1.53
CA THR A 88 -13.94 29.23 2.44
C THR A 88 -14.16 28.69 3.86
N MET A 89 -14.43 27.38 3.97
CA MET A 89 -14.62 26.65 5.23
C MET A 89 -13.32 26.29 5.94
N LYS A 90 -12.17 26.84 5.54
CA LYS A 90 -10.86 26.54 6.16
C LYS A 90 -10.83 26.73 7.67
N ASN A 91 -11.57 27.70 8.19
CA ASN A 91 -11.65 28.00 9.62
C ASN A 91 -12.96 27.54 10.26
N ALA A 92 -13.82 26.83 9.53
CA ALA A 92 -15.08 26.34 10.06
C ALA A 92 -14.85 25.25 11.12
N PRO A 93 -15.73 25.15 12.12
CA PRO A 93 -15.64 24.10 13.12
C PRO A 93 -15.92 22.72 12.50
N ARG A 94 -15.31 21.67 13.06
CA ARG A 94 -15.63 20.30 12.64
C ARG A 94 -17.11 20.01 12.92
N PRO A 95 -17.80 19.30 12.02
CA PRO A 95 -17.31 18.55 10.87
C PRO A 95 -17.28 19.31 9.53
N PHE A 96 -17.41 20.65 9.53
CA PHE A 96 -17.57 21.49 8.33
C PHE A 96 -16.24 22.03 7.77
N HIS A 97 -15.14 21.61 8.36
CA HIS A 97 -13.82 22.11 8.00
C HIS A 97 -13.39 21.65 6.59
N TYR A 98 -12.79 22.58 5.83
CA TYR A 98 -12.19 22.30 4.53
C TYR A 98 -11.04 21.28 4.65
N HIS A 99 -11.00 20.30 3.77
CA HIS A 99 -9.95 19.29 3.73
C HIS A 99 -8.82 19.77 2.81
N ALA A 100 -7.85 20.49 3.36
CA ALA A 100 -6.68 20.94 2.62
C ALA A 100 -5.77 19.77 2.20
N GLY A 101 -5.04 19.93 1.10
CA GLY A 101 -3.95 19.03 0.71
C GLY A 101 -4.35 17.72 0.05
N LEU A 102 -5.58 17.63 -0.45
CA LEU A 102 -6.03 16.43 -1.20
C LEU A 102 -5.38 16.33 -2.58
N GLY A 103 -4.84 17.43 -3.13
CA GLY A 103 -4.30 17.45 -4.48
C GLY A 103 -5.31 16.90 -5.50
N PRO A 104 -4.93 15.88 -6.29
CA PRO A 104 -5.83 15.29 -7.28
C PRO A 104 -6.89 14.33 -6.67
N HIS A 105 -6.83 14.03 -5.35
CA HIS A 105 -7.69 13.05 -4.68
C HIS A 105 -8.97 13.70 -4.14
N VAL A 106 -9.73 14.35 -5.02
CA VAL A 106 -10.97 15.04 -4.60
C VAL A 106 -12.04 14.02 -4.14
N PRO A 107 -12.77 14.31 -3.06
CA PRO A 107 -13.80 13.42 -2.52
C PRO A 107 -14.86 13.00 -3.52
N SER A 108 -15.23 13.87 -4.46
CA SER A 108 -16.19 13.57 -5.54
C SER A 108 -15.74 12.44 -6.48
N LYS A 109 -14.42 12.15 -6.56
CA LYS A 109 -13.86 11.09 -7.42
C LYS A 109 -13.44 9.84 -6.65
N PHE A 110 -13.00 9.99 -5.40
CA PHE A 110 -12.41 8.91 -4.60
C PHE A 110 -13.29 8.48 -3.42
N GLY A 111 -14.25 9.31 -3.03
CA GLY A 111 -14.98 9.11 -1.77
C GLY A 111 -14.10 9.41 -0.55
N CYS A 112 -14.60 9.06 0.60
CA CYS A 112 -13.96 9.32 1.90
C CYS A 112 -13.46 8.01 2.54
N THR A 113 -14.25 6.94 2.45
CA THR A 113 -13.98 5.67 3.13
C THR A 113 -12.74 4.95 2.60
N ILE A 114 -12.30 5.25 1.39
CA ILE A 114 -11.04 4.73 0.81
C ILE A 114 -9.84 5.10 1.70
N CYS A 115 -9.79 6.36 2.14
CA CYS A 115 -8.70 6.86 2.98
C CYS A 115 -8.98 6.68 4.46
N HIS A 116 -10.22 6.99 4.88
CA HIS A 116 -10.56 7.06 6.30
C HIS A 116 -11.06 5.74 6.90
N GLY A 117 -11.55 4.80 6.09
CA GLY A 117 -12.36 3.70 6.62
C GLY A 117 -13.77 4.17 6.98
N GLY A 118 -14.44 3.48 7.90
CA GLY A 118 -15.81 3.78 8.29
C GLY A 118 -16.85 3.09 7.41
N GLN A 119 -18.13 3.44 7.57
CA GLN A 119 -19.25 2.85 6.84
C GLN A 119 -19.92 3.89 5.93
N GLY A 120 -19.53 3.90 4.65
CA GLY A 120 -19.94 4.92 3.68
C GLY A 120 -21.44 5.07 3.49
N LEU A 121 -22.23 4.00 3.59
CA LEU A 121 -23.68 4.02 3.42
C LEU A 121 -24.45 4.58 4.62
N ALA A 122 -23.83 4.61 5.80
CA ALA A 122 -24.49 5.07 7.00
C ALA A 122 -24.63 6.58 7.05
N THR A 123 -25.70 7.05 7.68
CA THR A 123 -26.00 8.47 7.91
C THR A 123 -26.11 8.82 9.39
N ASP A 124 -25.99 7.82 10.27
CA ASP A 124 -25.79 8.04 11.70
C ASP A 124 -24.29 8.16 12.00
N MET A 125 -23.90 9.08 12.86
CA MET A 125 -22.49 9.35 13.16
C MET A 125 -21.75 8.12 13.69
N LYS A 126 -22.36 7.38 14.63
CA LYS A 126 -21.74 6.20 15.24
C LYS A 126 -21.50 5.12 14.21
N ASP A 127 -22.51 4.86 13.37
CA ASP A 127 -22.47 3.83 12.34
C ASP A 127 -21.52 4.24 11.21
N ALA A 128 -21.62 5.50 10.73
CA ALA A 128 -20.76 6.03 9.65
C ALA A 128 -19.27 5.96 10.03
N HIS A 129 -18.94 6.18 11.30
CA HIS A 129 -17.58 6.07 11.80
C HIS A 129 -17.16 4.62 12.11
N GLY A 130 -18.03 3.64 11.87
CA GLY A 130 -17.74 2.22 12.07
C GLY A 130 -17.65 1.80 13.54
N ASN A 131 -18.20 2.59 14.46
CA ASN A 131 -18.23 2.30 15.91
C ASN A 131 -19.36 1.33 16.26
N VAL A 132 -19.52 0.28 15.46
CA VAL A 132 -20.52 -0.79 15.61
C VAL A 132 -19.85 -2.13 15.68
N ALA A 133 -20.46 -3.06 16.42
CA ALA A 133 -19.92 -4.40 16.57
C ALA A 133 -19.77 -5.09 15.20
N PHE A 134 -18.67 -5.80 15.02
CA PHE A 134 -18.34 -6.59 13.82
C PHE A 134 -18.15 -5.80 12.52
N TRP A 135 -18.10 -4.45 12.58
CA TRP A 135 -17.73 -3.67 11.40
C TRP A 135 -16.23 -3.81 11.11
N GLN A 136 -15.90 -4.22 9.89
CA GLN A 136 -14.54 -4.62 9.54
C GLN A 136 -13.55 -3.47 9.37
N THR A 137 -14.02 -2.29 9.02
CA THR A 137 -13.16 -1.14 8.69
C THR A 137 -13.63 0.11 9.44
N PRO A 138 -13.43 0.21 10.77
CA PRO A 138 -13.72 1.43 11.52
C PRO A 138 -12.86 2.59 10.99
N LEU A 139 -13.21 3.83 11.36
CA LEU A 139 -12.36 4.98 11.04
C LEU A 139 -10.93 4.76 11.55
N LEU A 140 -9.96 4.99 10.69
CA LEU A 140 -8.57 5.07 11.11
C LEU A 140 -8.37 6.28 12.04
N PRO A 141 -7.59 6.12 13.12
CA PRO A 141 -7.18 7.27 13.92
C PRO A 141 -6.49 8.33 13.05
N ALA A 142 -6.73 9.60 13.33
CA ALA A 142 -6.26 10.72 12.51
C ALA A 142 -4.76 10.65 12.19
N ASP A 143 -3.94 10.19 13.16
CA ASP A 143 -2.50 10.04 13.02
C ASP A 143 -2.08 8.94 12.04
N TYR A 144 -2.99 8.04 11.65
CA TYR A 144 -2.70 6.90 10.77
C TYR A 144 -3.48 6.91 9.46
N VAL A 145 -4.34 7.92 9.23
CA VAL A 145 -5.12 8.00 7.98
C VAL A 145 -4.23 7.94 6.74
N ARG A 146 -3.06 8.59 6.79
CA ARG A 146 -2.10 8.60 5.67
C ARG A 146 -1.48 7.22 5.36
N ALA A 147 -1.58 6.24 6.24
CA ALA A 147 -1.21 4.86 5.94
C ALA A 147 -2.02 4.31 4.77
N SER A 148 -3.27 4.75 4.61
CA SER A 148 -4.14 4.34 3.50
C SER A 148 -3.61 4.73 2.11
N CYS A 149 -2.68 5.68 2.02
CA CYS A 149 -2.02 6.02 0.75
C CYS A 149 -1.35 4.79 0.10
N GLY A 150 -0.76 3.91 0.92
CA GLY A 150 -0.12 2.68 0.43
C GLY A 150 -1.09 1.61 -0.08
N ARG A 151 -2.41 1.80 0.07
CA ARG A 151 -3.40 0.92 -0.56
C ARG A 151 -3.40 1.06 -2.09
N CYS A 152 -3.03 2.24 -2.58
CA CYS A 152 -2.93 2.56 -4.01
C CYS A 152 -1.48 2.76 -4.45
N HIS A 153 -0.68 3.48 -3.66
CA HIS A 153 0.74 3.71 -3.92
C HIS A 153 1.56 2.52 -3.42
N LYS A 154 1.62 1.45 -4.21
CA LYS A 154 2.31 0.20 -3.82
C LYS A 154 3.82 0.32 -3.87
N GLU A 155 4.36 1.20 -4.70
CA GLU A 155 5.79 1.36 -4.96
C GLU A 155 6.20 2.83 -4.87
N GLY A 156 7.51 3.07 -4.70
CA GLY A 156 8.10 4.39 -4.66
C GLY A 156 7.75 5.23 -3.43
N ASP A 157 8.24 6.46 -3.42
CA ASP A 157 8.01 7.41 -2.36
C ASP A 157 6.62 8.05 -2.47
N VAL A 158 5.92 8.13 -1.35
CA VAL A 158 4.63 8.82 -1.29
C VAL A 158 4.85 10.24 -0.74
N PRO A 159 4.67 11.29 -1.57
CA PRO A 159 4.88 12.65 -1.13
C PRO A 159 4.07 13.00 0.13
N GLY A 160 4.75 13.52 1.16
CA GLY A 160 4.13 13.89 2.43
C GLY A 160 3.81 12.73 3.39
N VAL A 161 4.23 11.49 3.07
CA VAL A 161 4.05 10.31 3.93
C VAL A 161 5.36 9.52 4.07
N PRO A 162 6.40 10.14 4.65
CA PRO A 162 7.70 9.48 4.80
C PRO A 162 7.64 8.22 5.65
N GLU A 163 6.72 8.15 6.61
CA GLU A 163 6.54 6.98 7.47
C GLU A 163 6.16 5.73 6.66
N LEU A 164 5.37 5.87 5.59
CA LEU A 164 4.99 4.75 4.73
C LEU A 164 6.19 4.25 3.91
N THR A 165 6.97 5.16 3.35
CA THR A 165 8.21 4.86 2.60
C THR A 165 9.21 4.16 3.50
N GLU A 166 9.48 4.71 4.68
CA GLU A 166 10.37 4.12 5.68
C GLU A 166 9.90 2.76 6.16
N GLY A 167 8.58 2.60 6.44
CA GLY A 167 8.02 1.33 6.87
C GLY A 167 8.16 0.23 5.82
N ARG A 168 8.00 0.55 4.54
CA ARG A 168 8.25 -0.36 3.42
C ARG A 168 9.73 -0.75 3.35
N HIS A 169 10.62 0.24 3.41
CA HIS A 169 12.05 0.02 3.40
C HIS A 169 12.50 -0.90 4.55
N LEU A 170 12.06 -0.60 5.78
CA LEU A 170 12.36 -1.45 6.95
C LEU A 170 11.83 -2.88 6.78
N PHE A 171 10.61 -3.03 6.25
CA PHE A 171 10.05 -4.37 6.03
C PHE A 171 10.90 -5.22 5.09
N GLU A 172 11.50 -4.60 4.09
CA GLU A 172 12.39 -5.25 3.12
C GLU A 172 13.79 -5.48 3.71
N THR A 173 14.39 -4.46 4.29
CA THR A 173 15.78 -4.51 4.76
C THR A 173 15.97 -5.35 6.02
N GLU A 174 14.98 -5.35 6.92
CA GLU A 174 15.01 -6.19 8.13
C GLU A 174 14.57 -7.64 7.87
N GLY A 175 14.26 -7.98 6.61
CA GLY A 175 14.00 -9.33 6.17
C GLY A 175 12.70 -9.95 6.72
N CYS A 176 11.68 -9.15 6.96
CA CYS A 176 10.39 -9.63 7.51
C CYS A 176 9.76 -10.73 6.65
N ARG A 177 10.00 -10.71 5.32
CA ARG A 177 9.54 -11.75 4.37
C ARG A 177 10.17 -13.12 4.64
N GLY A 178 11.30 -13.21 5.34
CA GLY A 178 11.89 -14.50 5.73
C GLY A 178 10.96 -15.35 6.57
N CYS A 179 10.15 -14.70 7.41
CA CYS A 179 9.18 -15.39 8.28
C CYS A 179 7.74 -15.19 7.83
N HIS A 180 7.42 -14.04 7.24
CA HIS A 180 6.06 -13.65 6.86
C HIS A 180 5.84 -13.74 5.35
N LYS A 181 4.65 -14.18 4.98
CA LYS A 181 4.18 -14.11 3.59
C LYS A 181 3.53 -12.76 3.32
N LEU A 182 3.79 -12.21 2.13
CA LEU A 182 3.13 -11.03 1.60
C LEU A 182 2.88 -11.22 0.10
N ASN A 183 1.61 -11.16 -0.33
CA ASN A 183 1.18 -11.40 -1.71
C ASN A 183 1.66 -12.76 -2.27
N GLY A 184 1.59 -13.80 -1.44
CA GLY A 184 2.01 -15.16 -1.81
C GLY A 184 3.53 -15.41 -1.74
N VAL A 185 4.35 -14.38 -1.52
CA VAL A 185 5.82 -14.46 -1.47
C VAL A 185 6.31 -14.31 -0.03
N GLY A 186 7.18 -15.22 0.41
CA GLY A 186 7.81 -15.19 1.73
C GLY A 186 7.66 -16.48 2.52
N GLY A 187 8.17 -16.47 3.75
CA GLY A 187 8.12 -17.60 4.68
C GLY A 187 6.72 -17.85 5.27
N SER A 188 6.57 -19.00 5.92
CA SER A 188 5.32 -19.43 6.57
C SER A 188 5.47 -19.64 8.07
N ILE A 189 6.55 -19.17 8.66
CA ILE A 189 6.81 -19.25 10.11
C ILE A 189 5.91 -18.27 10.86
N GLY A 190 5.77 -17.05 10.32
CA GLY A 190 4.86 -16.02 10.80
C GLY A 190 3.53 -16.03 10.03
N PRO A 191 2.53 -15.27 10.48
CA PRO A 191 1.26 -15.11 9.77
C PRO A 191 1.46 -14.43 8.39
N ASP A 192 0.54 -14.72 7.48
CA ASP A 192 0.42 -13.99 6.22
C ASP A 192 -0.02 -12.55 6.51
N LEU A 193 0.74 -11.56 6.02
CA LEU A 193 0.52 -10.14 6.24
C LEU A 193 -0.16 -9.44 5.07
N THR A 194 -0.53 -10.17 4.02
CA THR A 194 -1.12 -9.61 2.80
C THR A 194 -2.33 -8.71 3.08
N GLU A 195 -3.11 -9.07 4.10
CA GLU A 195 -4.32 -8.34 4.51
C GLU A 195 -4.20 -7.74 5.92
N GLU A 196 -3.00 -7.49 6.41
CA GLU A 196 -2.82 -7.06 7.80
C GLU A 196 -3.57 -5.75 8.10
N GLY A 197 -3.66 -4.83 7.13
CA GLY A 197 -4.43 -3.59 7.25
C GLY A 197 -5.94 -3.78 7.35
N ALA A 198 -6.46 -4.97 7.03
CA ALA A 198 -7.86 -5.36 7.19
C ALA A 198 -8.09 -6.20 8.47
N ASN A 199 -7.04 -6.61 9.17
CA ASN A 199 -7.10 -7.54 10.30
C ASN A 199 -7.42 -6.87 11.65
N HIS A 200 -8.19 -5.83 11.73
CA HIS A 200 -8.73 -5.22 12.98
C HIS A 200 -7.73 -4.96 14.11
N ARG A 201 -6.42 -5.09 13.89
CA ARG A 201 -5.43 -4.78 14.91
C ARG A 201 -5.31 -3.26 15.05
N SER A 202 -5.36 -2.77 16.27
CA SER A 202 -5.17 -1.33 16.48
C SER A 202 -3.75 -0.91 16.12
N PRO A 203 -3.55 0.31 15.60
CA PRO A 203 -2.21 0.84 15.36
C PRO A 203 -1.31 0.75 16.60
N GLN A 204 -1.87 0.98 17.79
CA GLN A 204 -1.14 0.90 19.06
C GLN A 204 -0.72 -0.54 19.40
N TRP A 205 -1.50 -1.54 18.96
CA TRP A 205 -1.11 -2.94 19.10
C TRP A 205 0.08 -3.25 18.20
N LEU A 206 0.04 -2.82 16.93
CA LEU A 206 1.12 -3.00 15.97
C LEU A 206 2.42 -2.34 16.44
N GLU A 207 2.38 -1.07 16.86
CA GLU A 207 3.57 -0.39 17.38
C GLU A 207 4.19 -1.14 18.56
N ARG A 208 3.39 -1.56 19.52
CA ARG A 208 3.88 -2.33 20.67
C ARG A 208 4.42 -3.70 20.26
N HIS A 209 3.81 -4.33 19.26
CA HIS A 209 4.28 -5.62 18.75
C HIS A 209 5.66 -5.48 18.11
N PHE A 210 5.92 -4.44 17.35
CA PHE A 210 7.25 -4.18 16.78
C PHE A 210 8.30 -3.82 17.84
N LEU A 211 7.92 -3.11 18.90
CA LEU A 211 8.83 -2.74 19.97
C LEU A 211 9.15 -3.92 20.90
N ALA A 212 8.21 -4.80 21.15
CA ALA A 212 8.36 -5.92 22.08
C ALA A 212 7.43 -7.09 21.71
N PRO A 213 7.78 -7.90 20.69
CA PRO A 213 6.91 -8.96 20.16
C PRO A 213 6.40 -9.93 21.22
N ASN A 214 7.30 -10.42 22.08
CA ASN A 214 6.96 -11.37 23.13
C ASN A 214 6.10 -10.79 24.27
N ALA A 215 6.16 -9.47 24.51
CA ALA A 215 5.32 -8.82 25.51
C ALA A 215 3.86 -8.70 25.05
N VAL A 216 3.63 -8.60 23.74
CA VAL A 216 2.31 -8.46 23.11
C VAL A 216 1.74 -9.80 22.66
N SER A 217 2.60 -10.69 22.21
CA SER A 217 2.27 -12.05 21.78
C SER A 217 3.19 -13.05 22.50
N PRO A 218 2.86 -13.50 23.73
CA PRO A 218 3.71 -14.41 24.49
C PRO A 218 3.99 -15.70 23.71
N GLY A 219 5.27 -16.08 23.65
CA GLY A 219 5.71 -17.24 22.87
C GLY A 219 5.93 -16.97 21.38
N SER A 220 5.88 -15.71 20.96
CA SER A 220 6.20 -15.33 19.58
C SER A 220 7.61 -15.72 19.18
N ALA A 221 7.76 -16.36 18.02
CA ALA A 221 9.07 -16.63 17.41
C ALA A 221 9.66 -15.36 16.72
N MET A 222 8.88 -14.29 16.61
CA MET A 222 9.36 -13.03 16.04
C MET A 222 10.49 -12.46 16.91
N PRO A 223 11.68 -12.22 16.34
CA PRO A 223 12.80 -11.65 17.09
C PRO A 223 12.51 -10.22 17.52
N ASN A 224 13.19 -9.76 18.56
CA ASN A 224 13.18 -8.35 18.90
C ASN A 224 14.23 -7.63 18.05
N PHE A 225 13.78 -6.81 17.12
CA PHE A 225 14.63 -6.03 16.21
C PHE A 225 15.18 -4.74 16.85
N HIS A 226 14.79 -4.45 18.10
CA HIS A 226 15.19 -3.23 18.81
C HIS A 226 14.85 -1.93 18.08
N PHE A 227 13.74 -1.90 17.37
CA PHE A 227 13.27 -0.71 16.65
C PHE A 227 13.09 0.48 17.58
N THR A 228 13.36 1.69 17.06
CA THR A 228 12.93 2.92 17.70
C THR A 228 11.40 3.08 17.59
N ARG A 229 10.83 4.02 18.33
CA ARG A 229 9.38 4.30 18.23
C ARG A 229 8.99 4.80 16.84
N GLU A 230 9.86 5.58 16.21
CA GLU A 230 9.67 6.10 14.86
C GLU A 230 9.66 4.97 13.83
N GLN A 231 10.59 4.03 13.94
CA GLN A 231 10.66 2.84 13.08
C GLN A 231 9.44 1.91 13.29
N ALA A 232 9.05 1.66 14.53
CA ALA A 232 7.85 0.89 14.85
C ALA A 232 6.57 1.55 14.30
N ARG A 233 6.50 2.90 14.37
CA ARG A 233 5.42 3.67 13.77
C ARG A 233 5.43 3.57 12.24
N ALA A 234 6.57 3.68 11.60
CA ALA A 234 6.75 3.54 10.15
C ALA A 234 6.29 2.15 9.67
N LEU A 235 6.73 1.09 10.34
CA LEU A 235 6.25 -0.28 10.08
C LEU A 235 4.73 -0.41 10.28
N THR A 236 4.17 0.26 11.29
CA THR A 236 2.72 0.29 11.52
C THR A 236 1.98 0.94 10.35
N TYR A 237 2.48 2.04 9.80
CA TYR A 237 1.93 2.66 8.59
C TYR A 237 1.93 1.67 7.43
N TYR A 238 3.04 0.96 7.24
CA TYR A 238 3.13 -0.03 6.17
C TYR A 238 2.15 -1.18 6.39
N MET A 239 2.05 -1.75 7.59
CA MET A 239 1.08 -2.81 7.90
C MET A 239 -0.36 -2.37 7.65
N LEU A 240 -0.74 -1.18 8.08
CA LEU A 240 -2.08 -0.64 7.85
C LEU A 240 -2.39 -0.39 6.36
N SER A 241 -1.37 -0.26 5.52
CA SER A 241 -1.50 -0.12 4.07
C SER A 241 -1.74 -1.44 3.35
N LEU A 242 -1.44 -2.57 4.00
CA LEU A 242 -1.56 -3.91 3.42
C LEU A 242 -3.01 -4.37 3.45
N THR A 243 -3.69 -4.17 2.35
CA THR A 243 -5.04 -4.68 2.11
C THR A 243 -5.03 -5.41 0.78
N SER A 244 -5.55 -6.63 0.78
CA SER A 244 -5.83 -7.35 -0.46
C SER A 244 -7.18 -6.92 -1.02
N GLY A 245 -7.45 -7.32 -2.23
CA GLY A 245 -8.76 -7.27 -2.81
C GLY A 245 -8.99 -6.09 -3.73
N GLU A 246 -10.25 -5.89 -4.06
CA GLU A 246 -10.79 -5.08 -5.16
C GLU A 246 -10.18 -3.68 -5.34
N MET A 247 -9.72 -3.06 -4.24
CA MET A 247 -9.07 -1.75 -4.35
C MET A 247 -7.70 -1.81 -5.04
N GLY A 248 -6.91 -2.85 -4.77
CA GLY A 248 -5.61 -3.04 -5.44
C GLY A 248 -5.78 -3.24 -6.93
N SER A 249 -6.69 -4.13 -7.35
CA SER A 249 -6.99 -4.39 -8.76
C SER A 249 -7.69 -3.22 -9.44
N TYR A 250 -8.61 -2.54 -8.75
CA TYR A 250 -9.30 -1.38 -9.29
C TYR A 250 -8.36 -0.20 -9.57
N TYR A 251 -7.39 0.05 -8.68
CA TYR A 251 -6.43 1.14 -8.85
C TYR A 251 -5.17 0.72 -9.61
N SER A 252 -4.83 -0.56 -9.67
CA SER A 252 -3.71 -1.05 -10.47
C SER A 252 -4.03 -1.14 -11.96
N SER A 253 -5.30 -1.37 -12.34
CA SER A 253 -5.62 -1.62 -13.74
C SER A 253 -5.89 -0.37 -14.58
N GLU A 254 -6.62 0.65 -14.07
CA GLU A 254 -7.00 1.78 -14.94
C GLU A 254 -7.12 3.16 -14.27
N ARG A 255 -6.95 3.27 -12.96
CA ARG A 255 -7.37 4.45 -12.18
C ARG A 255 -6.36 5.02 -11.22
N LEU A 256 -5.11 4.58 -11.28
CA LEU A 256 -4.01 5.29 -10.67
C LEU A 256 -3.94 6.70 -11.28
N ILE A 257 -3.73 7.70 -10.44
CA ILE A 257 -3.44 9.03 -10.92
C ILE A 257 -2.08 8.95 -11.61
N PRO A 258 -2.00 9.21 -12.91
CA PRO A 258 -0.74 9.20 -13.61
C PRO A 258 0.20 10.21 -12.95
N SER A 259 1.32 9.76 -12.38
CA SER A 259 2.34 10.67 -11.84
C SER A 259 3.52 10.77 -12.79
N PRO A 260 4.18 11.94 -12.87
CA PRO A 260 5.43 12.08 -13.62
C PRO A 260 6.54 11.15 -13.09
N GLU A 261 6.55 10.86 -11.79
CA GLU A 261 7.52 9.97 -11.15
C GLU A 261 7.36 8.53 -11.64
N TYR A 262 6.14 8.02 -11.67
CA TYR A 262 5.84 6.70 -12.23
C TYR A 262 6.16 6.66 -13.73
N GLY A 263 5.83 7.73 -14.46
CA GLY A 263 6.18 7.86 -15.89
C GLY A 263 7.70 7.84 -16.11
N ARG A 264 8.49 8.49 -15.24
CA ARG A 264 9.96 8.45 -15.29
C ARG A 264 10.50 7.05 -15.03
N GLN A 265 9.95 6.35 -14.04
CA GLN A 265 10.31 4.96 -13.75
C GLN A 265 10.04 4.06 -14.97
N LEU A 266 8.86 4.13 -15.55
CA LEU A 266 8.51 3.39 -16.77
C LEU A 266 9.43 3.73 -17.94
N PHE A 267 9.77 5.00 -18.14
CA PHE A 267 10.69 5.46 -19.18
C PHE A 267 12.08 4.82 -19.03
N GLU A 268 12.53 4.67 -17.79
CA GLU A 268 13.79 3.99 -17.43
C GLU A 268 13.70 2.48 -17.62
N GLU A 269 12.66 1.82 -17.09
CA GLU A 269 12.44 0.36 -17.18
C GLU A 269 12.24 -0.13 -18.59
N LYS A 270 11.43 0.60 -19.37
CA LYS A 270 11.18 0.27 -20.79
C LYS A 270 12.31 0.71 -21.73
N ASN A 271 13.39 1.25 -21.19
CA ASN A 271 14.59 1.62 -21.93
C ASN A 271 14.36 2.66 -23.04
N CYS A 272 13.39 3.57 -22.90
CA CYS A 272 13.06 4.53 -23.94
C CYS A 272 14.26 5.41 -24.34
N ILE A 273 15.19 5.69 -23.40
CA ILE A 273 16.39 6.50 -23.59
C ILE A 273 17.40 5.88 -24.58
N VAL A 274 17.33 4.57 -24.84
CA VAL A 274 18.25 3.90 -25.79
C VAL A 274 17.88 4.15 -27.25
N CYS A 275 16.66 4.67 -27.50
CA CYS A 275 16.22 5.11 -28.82
C CYS A 275 15.98 6.61 -28.88
N HIS A 276 15.48 7.21 -27.81
CA HIS A 276 15.11 8.62 -27.75
C HIS A 276 16.08 9.47 -26.94
N ALA A 277 16.10 10.78 -27.24
CA ALA A 277 16.75 11.79 -26.43
C ALA A 277 15.72 12.65 -25.70
N ILE A 278 16.14 13.31 -24.62
CA ILE A 278 15.42 14.42 -23.99
C ILE A 278 16.37 15.62 -23.96
N GLY A 279 16.10 16.63 -24.79
CA GLY A 279 16.96 17.81 -24.92
C GLY A 279 18.40 17.48 -25.37
N GLY A 280 18.52 16.57 -26.31
CA GLY A 280 19.80 16.14 -26.88
C GLY A 280 20.57 15.11 -26.03
N VAL A 281 20.07 14.75 -24.85
CA VAL A 281 20.65 13.73 -23.95
C VAL A 281 19.95 12.39 -24.18
N GLY A 282 20.66 11.38 -24.66
CA GLY A 282 20.16 10.06 -25.02
C GLY A 282 20.49 9.69 -26.46
N ALA A 283 19.91 8.60 -26.98
CA ALA A 283 20.14 8.15 -28.35
C ALA A 283 19.34 9.00 -29.37
N LYS A 284 19.73 8.88 -30.65
CA LYS A 284 19.11 9.62 -31.78
C LYS A 284 18.49 8.68 -32.82
N VAL A 285 18.05 7.51 -32.38
CA VAL A 285 17.33 6.55 -33.24
C VAL A 285 15.90 7.04 -33.46
N GLY A 286 15.24 7.47 -32.39
CA GLY A 286 13.94 8.11 -32.42
C GLY A 286 14.02 9.64 -32.24
N PRO A 287 12.90 10.34 -32.35
CA PRO A 287 12.86 11.79 -32.15
C PRO A 287 13.22 12.21 -30.72
N ASP A 288 13.71 13.45 -30.58
CA ASP A 288 13.89 14.09 -29.26
C ASP A 288 12.52 14.38 -28.61
N LEU A 289 12.35 13.89 -27.39
CA LEU A 289 11.08 13.95 -26.66
C LEU A 289 10.91 15.23 -25.83
N LEU A 290 11.93 16.10 -25.74
CA LEU A 290 11.78 17.37 -25.02
C LEU A 290 10.64 18.18 -25.62
N GLY A 291 9.64 18.52 -24.80
CA GLY A 291 8.47 19.29 -25.22
C GLY A 291 7.57 18.55 -26.24
N VAL A 292 7.60 17.24 -26.30
CA VAL A 292 6.76 16.43 -27.22
C VAL A 292 5.27 16.69 -26.98
N THR A 293 4.84 16.90 -25.74
CA THR A 293 3.46 17.21 -25.35
C THR A 293 2.98 18.59 -25.85
N LYS A 294 3.91 19.46 -26.25
CA LYS A 294 3.58 20.74 -26.92
C LYS A 294 3.42 20.57 -28.42
N ARG A 295 3.94 19.51 -28.99
CA ARG A 295 3.88 19.23 -30.45
C ARG A 295 2.74 18.30 -30.81
N HIS A 296 2.35 17.43 -29.88
CA HIS A 296 1.31 16.42 -30.09
C HIS A 296 0.32 16.43 -28.92
N SER A 297 -0.94 16.11 -29.18
CA SER A 297 -1.96 15.96 -28.15
C SER A 297 -1.73 14.71 -27.32
N ASP A 298 -2.27 14.69 -26.09
CA ASP A 298 -2.21 13.53 -25.21
C ASP A 298 -2.81 12.26 -25.86
N GLY A 299 -3.92 12.42 -26.62
CA GLY A 299 -4.53 11.32 -27.37
C GLY A 299 -3.61 10.76 -28.46
N TRP A 300 -2.91 11.62 -29.20
CA TRP A 300 -1.93 11.20 -30.19
C TRP A 300 -0.77 10.45 -29.53
N LEU A 301 -0.27 10.95 -28.40
CA LEU A 301 0.79 10.30 -27.64
C LEU A 301 0.35 8.96 -27.06
N ASP A 302 -0.90 8.85 -26.58
CA ASP A 302 -1.46 7.59 -26.09
C ASP A 302 -1.52 6.55 -27.22
N GLU A 303 -2.02 6.91 -28.40
CA GLU A 303 -2.07 6.03 -29.56
C GLU A 303 -0.67 5.63 -30.05
N GLN A 304 0.28 6.57 -30.05
CA GLN A 304 1.68 6.28 -30.40
C GLN A 304 2.33 5.25 -29.47
N LEU A 305 1.95 5.23 -28.19
CA LEU A 305 2.42 4.25 -27.22
C LEU A 305 1.71 2.89 -27.34
N VAL A 306 0.48 2.85 -27.86
CA VAL A 306 -0.30 1.64 -28.08
C VAL A 306 0.12 0.93 -29.37
N ASN A 307 0.10 1.66 -30.47
CA ASN A 307 0.39 1.12 -31.80
C ASN A 307 1.17 2.15 -32.63
N PRO A 308 2.50 2.17 -32.51
CA PRO A 308 3.35 3.13 -33.22
C PRO A 308 3.26 3.02 -34.74
N GLU A 309 3.06 1.82 -35.27
CA GLU A 309 2.96 1.57 -36.72
C GLU A 309 1.67 2.15 -37.32
N LEU A 310 0.57 2.13 -36.56
CA LEU A 310 -0.70 2.71 -36.98
C LEU A 310 -0.62 4.24 -37.05
N VAL A 311 0.07 4.86 -36.08
CA VAL A 311 0.20 6.32 -35.98
C VAL A 311 1.23 6.86 -36.95
N TYR A 312 2.33 6.12 -37.14
CA TYR A 312 3.39 6.47 -38.07
C TYR A 312 3.83 5.24 -38.85
N PRO A 313 3.28 5.01 -40.06
CA PRO A 313 3.63 3.86 -40.89
C PRO A 313 5.13 3.78 -41.19
N GLY A 314 5.71 2.61 -40.94
CA GLY A 314 7.16 2.38 -41.02
C GLY A 314 7.91 2.73 -39.72
N SER A 315 7.22 2.91 -38.62
CA SER A 315 7.83 3.15 -37.30
C SER A 315 8.65 1.95 -36.86
N SER A 316 9.89 2.21 -36.43
CA SER A 316 10.74 1.21 -35.75
C SER A 316 10.53 1.16 -34.24
N MET A 317 9.63 2.00 -33.71
CA MET A 317 9.29 1.99 -32.28
C MET A 317 8.53 0.69 -31.96
N PRO A 318 8.96 -0.09 -30.97
CA PRO A 318 8.25 -1.31 -30.60
C PRO A 318 6.90 -1.01 -29.96
N GLU A 319 5.97 -1.94 -30.10
CA GLU A 319 4.73 -1.94 -29.31
C GLU A 319 5.05 -2.31 -27.87
N TYR A 320 4.55 -1.49 -26.94
CA TYR A 320 4.67 -1.76 -25.52
C TYR A 320 3.30 -2.16 -24.98
N ASP A 321 3.22 -3.31 -24.33
CA ASP A 321 2.01 -3.70 -23.58
C ASP A 321 1.93 -2.86 -22.30
N LEU A 322 1.44 -1.63 -22.45
CA LEU A 322 1.29 -0.66 -21.38
C LEU A 322 -0.19 -0.42 -21.12
N GLU A 323 -0.61 -0.57 -19.88
CA GLU A 323 -1.94 -0.19 -19.43
C GLU A 323 -2.18 1.31 -19.59
N SER A 324 -3.45 1.72 -19.71
CA SER A 324 -3.86 3.12 -19.94
C SER A 324 -3.21 4.11 -18.96
N ASN A 325 -3.08 3.73 -17.68
CA ASN A 325 -2.45 4.59 -16.68
C ASN A 325 -0.94 4.71 -16.82
N ALA A 326 -0.27 3.63 -17.19
CA ALA A 326 1.15 3.62 -17.48
C ALA A 326 1.46 4.58 -18.63
N ARG A 327 0.64 4.56 -19.68
CA ARG A 327 0.77 5.49 -20.81
C ARG A 327 0.54 6.95 -20.40
N LYS A 328 -0.53 7.21 -19.62
CA LYS A 328 -0.81 8.55 -19.07
C LYS A 328 0.31 9.05 -18.15
N ALA A 329 0.90 8.16 -17.36
CA ALA A 329 2.05 8.49 -16.51
C ALA A 329 3.28 8.86 -17.36
N LEU A 330 3.57 8.11 -18.44
CA LEU A 330 4.62 8.45 -19.38
C LEU A 330 4.39 9.82 -20.04
N VAL A 331 3.16 10.12 -20.47
CA VAL A 331 2.80 11.43 -21.02
C VAL A 331 3.00 12.53 -19.98
N ALA A 332 2.57 12.30 -18.74
CA ALA A 332 2.77 13.24 -17.63
C ALA A 332 4.27 13.51 -17.34
N PHE A 333 5.09 12.46 -17.34
CA PHE A 333 6.54 12.61 -17.25
C PHE A 333 7.10 13.43 -18.40
N LEU A 334 6.77 13.09 -19.66
CA LEU A 334 7.26 13.78 -20.84
C LEU A 334 6.83 15.26 -20.89
N ALA A 335 5.72 15.62 -20.24
CA ALA A 335 5.29 17.02 -20.11
C ALA A 335 6.23 17.85 -19.23
N SER A 336 6.88 17.23 -18.23
CA SER A 336 7.79 17.89 -17.28
C SER A 336 9.25 17.49 -17.44
N ALA A 337 9.58 16.53 -18.32
CA ALA A 337 10.90 15.98 -18.50
C ALA A 337 11.94 17.03 -18.87
N THR A 338 13.12 16.93 -18.30
CA THR A 338 14.27 17.80 -18.50
C THR A 338 15.49 17.04 -19.00
N PRO A 339 16.49 17.69 -19.60
CA PRO A 339 17.75 17.04 -19.93
C PRO A 339 18.46 16.43 -18.72
N LYS A 340 18.22 16.97 -17.52
CA LYS A 340 18.78 16.43 -16.28
C LYS A 340 18.18 15.04 -15.96
N ASP A 341 16.88 14.84 -16.17
CA ASP A 341 16.27 13.53 -15.96
C ASP A 341 16.91 12.47 -16.86
N ALA A 342 17.18 12.81 -18.13
CA ALA A 342 17.89 11.92 -19.04
C ALA A 342 19.31 11.63 -18.59
N GLN A 343 20.05 12.64 -18.09
CA GLN A 343 21.39 12.46 -17.53
C GLN A 343 21.38 11.55 -16.31
N ASP A 344 20.43 11.74 -15.40
CA ASP A 344 20.30 10.93 -14.19
C ASP A 344 19.92 9.46 -14.53
N ILE A 345 19.07 9.23 -15.54
CA ILE A 345 18.74 7.90 -16.06
C ILE A 345 19.97 7.23 -16.67
N LEU A 346 20.71 7.94 -17.53
CA LEU A 346 21.93 7.42 -18.16
C LEU A 346 23.05 7.16 -17.14
N ALA A 347 23.19 8.00 -16.12
CA ALA A 347 24.16 7.81 -15.06
C ALA A 347 23.88 6.51 -14.27
N ARG A 348 22.62 6.20 -14.00
CA ARG A 348 22.25 4.91 -13.38
C ARG A 348 22.51 3.72 -14.31
N LYS A 349 22.31 3.90 -15.62
CA LYS A 349 22.59 2.86 -16.64
C LYS A 349 24.06 2.79 -17.07
N GLY A 350 24.82 3.85 -16.92
CA GLY A 350 26.22 3.94 -17.34
C GLY A 350 27.22 3.12 -16.51
N HIS A 351 26.75 2.53 -15.42
CA HIS A 351 27.38 1.37 -14.81
C HIS A 351 26.80 0.12 -15.48
N ALA A 352 27.18 -0.14 -16.73
CA ALA A 352 26.95 -1.45 -17.34
C ALA A 352 27.70 -2.47 -16.48
N LEU A 353 26.96 -3.08 -15.55
CA LEU A 353 27.46 -4.20 -14.76
C LEU A 353 27.89 -5.29 -15.75
N THR A 354 29.00 -5.95 -15.48
CA THR A 354 29.30 -7.21 -16.18
C THR A 354 28.12 -8.18 -15.94
N PRO A 355 27.91 -9.20 -16.77
CA PRO A 355 26.88 -10.20 -16.48
C PRO A 355 26.98 -10.79 -15.06
N GLU A 356 28.21 -10.93 -14.55
CA GLU A 356 28.48 -11.39 -13.20
C GLU A 356 28.08 -10.36 -12.15
N ASP A 357 28.44 -9.08 -12.31
CA ASP A 357 28.05 -8.01 -11.39
C ASP A 357 26.52 -7.81 -11.41
N ALA A 358 25.88 -7.98 -12.58
CA ALA A 358 24.44 -7.91 -12.70
C ALA A 358 23.74 -9.05 -11.93
N ALA A 359 24.28 -10.26 -12.02
CA ALA A 359 23.78 -11.42 -11.27
C ALA A 359 23.94 -11.22 -9.74
N ILE A 360 25.09 -10.68 -9.32
CA ILE A 360 25.36 -10.36 -7.91
C ILE A 360 24.37 -9.31 -7.39
N GLU A 361 24.16 -8.22 -8.13
CA GLU A 361 23.23 -7.17 -7.70
C GLU A 361 21.77 -7.65 -7.71
N ALA A 362 21.36 -8.47 -8.69
CA ALA A 362 20.05 -9.11 -8.71
C ALA A 362 19.88 -10.05 -7.51
N GLY A 363 20.85 -10.90 -7.22
CA GLY A 363 20.83 -11.79 -6.06
C GLY A 363 20.79 -11.05 -4.73
N LYS A 364 21.47 -9.89 -4.63
CA LYS A 364 21.36 -9.01 -3.45
C LYS A 364 19.95 -8.44 -3.28
N GLN A 365 19.33 -8.01 -4.37
CA GLN A 365 17.95 -7.51 -4.35
C GLN A 365 16.98 -8.63 -3.96
N ASP A 366 17.17 -9.84 -4.48
CA ASP A 366 16.36 -11.00 -4.14
C ASP A 366 16.55 -11.44 -2.69
N PHE A 367 17.76 -11.38 -2.16
CA PHE A 367 18.03 -11.65 -0.75
C PHE A 367 17.22 -10.75 0.19
N ALA A 368 17.11 -9.47 -0.15
CA ALA A 368 16.27 -8.52 0.57
C ALA A 368 14.77 -8.75 0.27
N ARG A 369 14.41 -8.83 -1.01
CA ARG A 369 13.02 -8.95 -1.49
C ARG A 369 12.30 -10.18 -0.94
N PHE A 370 12.98 -11.32 -0.92
CA PHE A 370 12.42 -12.58 -0.42
C PHE A 370 12.61 -12.76 1.10
N GLY A 371 13.28 -11.82 1.75
CA GLY A 371 13.40 -11.74 3.20
C GLY A 371 14.38 -12.71 3.83
N CYS A 372 15.38 -13.18 3.07
CA CYS A 372 16.46 -14.04 3.59
C CYS A 372 17.20 -13.38 4.76
N ALA A 373 17.32 -12.03 4.73
CA ALA A 373 17.94 -11.23 5.76
C ALA A 373 17.28 -11.37 7.14
N GLY A 374 15.97 -11.70 7.21
CA GLY A 374 15.25 -11.85 8.49
C GLY A 374 15.79 -12.97 9.39
N CYS A 375 16.34 -14.01 8.78
CA CYS A 375 16.98 -15.10 9.51
C CYS A 375 18.52 -14.99 9.47
N HIS A 376 19.08 -14.64 8.29
CA HIS A 376 20.51 -14.67 8.06
C HIS A 376 21.22 -13.32 8.33
N GLY A 377 20.46 -12.28 8.68
CA GLY A 377 20.99 -10.92 8.90
C GLY A 377 21.26 -10.18 7.59
N THR A 378 21.18 -8.85 7.63
CA THR A 378 21.41 -7.98 6.46
C THR A 378 22.83 -8.06 5.92
N GLU A 379 23.80 -8.35 6.80
CA GLU A 379 25.22 -8.52 6.48
C GLU A 379 25.64 -10.00 6.45
N LEU A 380 24.68 -10.92 6.28
CA LEU A 380 24.91 -12.37 6.23
C LEU A 380 25.51 -12.98 7.51
N GLN A 381 25.50 -12.24 8.61
CA GLN A 381 26.15 -12.61 9.88
C GLN A 381 25.42 -13.73 10.64
N GLY A 382 24.15 -14.04 10.28
CA GLY A 382 23.33 -14.97 11.03
C GLY A 382 22.98 -14.46 12.43
N GLY A 383 22.96 -15.37 13.41
CA GLY A 383 22.84 -15.01 14.83
C GLY A 383 21.41 -14.91 15.35
N ALA A 384 20.38 -15.05 14.51
CA ALA A 384 19.00 -15.11 14.99
C ALA A 384 18.83 -16.32 15.96
N PRO A 385 18.28 -16.11 17.18
CA PRO A 385 18.12 -17.20 18.16
C PRO A 385 17.26 -18.33 17.61
N ASN A 386 17.77 -19.56 17.69
CA ASN A 386 17.07 -20.76 17.23
C ASN A 386 17.20 -21.89 18.25
N PRO A 387 16.41 -21.87 19.33
CA PRO A 387 16.51 -22.82 20.43
C PRO A 387 16.44 -24.26 19.93
N ASN A 388 17.33 -25.11 20.48
CA ASN A 388 17.51 -26.51 20.13
C ASN A 388 18.04 -26.79 18.70
N ALA A 389 18.39 -25.78 17.90
CA ALA A 389 19.26 -25.97 16.75
C ALA A 389 20.71 -26.20 17.25
N GLN A 390 21.53 -26.92 16.49
CA GLN A 390 22.95 -27.02 16.77
C GLN A 390 23.57 -25.61 16.68
N GLY A 391 24.18 -25.12 17.77
CA GLY A 391 24.68 -23.76 17.91
C GLY A 391 23.65 -22.75 18.40
N GLU A 392 22.39 -23.15 18.64
CA GLU A 392 21.27 -22.37 19.20
C GLU A 392 20.95 -21.06 18.47
N GLN A 393 21.43 -20.91 17.24
CA GLN A 393 21.20 -19.74 16.36
C GLN A 393 21.22 -20.14 14.89
N VAL A 394 20.71 -19.25 14.03
CA VAL A 394 20.83 -19.36 12.57
C VAL A 394 22.30 -19.13 12.19
N PRO A 395 22.91 -20.01 11.37
CA PRO A 395 24.32 -19.87 11.00
C PRO A 395 24.61 -18.65 10.13
N SER A 396 25.83 -18.12 10.27
CA SER A 396 26.36 -17.11 9.35
C SER A 396 26.51 -17.69 7.95
N LEU A 397 26.23 -16.89 6.93
CA LEU A 397 26.47 -17.22 5.52
C LEU A 397 27.81 -16.66 5.00
N LEU A 398 28.58 -15.92 5.80
CA LEU A 398 29.86 -15.33 5.40
C LEU A 398 30.97 -16.35 5.12
N HIS A 399 30.76 -17.60 5.57
CA HIS A 399 31.71 -18.71 5.42
C HIS A 399 31.04 -19.95 4.79
N VAL A 400 29.92 -19.76 4.10
CA VAL A 400 29.16 -20.89 3.55
C VAL A 400 29.96 -21.66 2.50
N SER A 401 30.91 -21.01 1.82
CA SER A 401 31.79 -21.64 0.82
C SER A 401 32.87 -22.55 1.47
N ASP A 402 33.06 -22.48 2.78
CA ASP A 402 34.01 -23.37 3.48
C ASP A 402 33.42 -24.78 3.66
N ASP A 403 32.07 -24.86 3.80
CA ASP A 403 31.34 -26.09 4.10
C ASP A 403 30.55 -26.63 2.90
N TYR A 404 30.21 -25.81 1.90
CA TYR A 404 29.32 -26.17 0.81
C TYR A 404 29.84 -25.69 -0.55
N THR A 405 29.51 -26.43 -1.59
CA THR A 405 29.63 -26.02 -2.99
C THR A 405 28.42 -25.16 -3.39
N LYS A 406 28.53 -24.42 -4.51
CA LYS A 406 27.40 -23.67 -5.08
C LYS A 406 26.17 -24.56 -5.32
N ASP A 407 26.37 -25.74 -5.91
CA ASP A 407 25.29 -26.68 -6.23
C ASP A 407 24.58 -27.20 -4.98
N GLU A 408 25.30 -27.45 -3.90
CA GLU A 408 24.71 -27.84 -2.60
C GLU A 408 23.89 -26.71 -2.00
N VAL A 409 24.34 -25.45 -2.11
CA VAL A 409 23.59 -24.28 -1.63
C VAL A 409 22.35 -24.04 -2.50
N ILE A 410 22.45 -24.22 -3.84
CA ILE A 410 21.28 -24.22 -4.74
C ILE A 410 20.24 -25.26 -4.25
N GLY A 411 20.68 -26.47 -3.97
CA GLY A 411 19.80 -27.51 -3.43
C GLY A 411 19.17 -27.16 -2.08
N ILE A 412 19.95 -26.57 -1.17
CA ILE A 412 19.44 -26.11 0.13
C ILE A 412 18.39 -25.00 -0.01
N ILE A 413 18.62 -24.04 -0.90
CA ILE A 413 17.64 -22.98 -1.18
C ILE A 413 16.39 -23.58 -1.83
N SER A 414 16.56 -24.44 -2.83
CA SER A 414 15.46 -25.07 -3.57
C SER A 414 14.56 -25.92 -2.67
N ASP A 415 15.14 -26.85 -1.93
CA ASP A 415 14.41 -27.90 -1.20
C ASP A 415 14.19 -27.58 0.28
N GLY A 416 14.87 -26.56 0.78
CA GLY A 416 14.87 -26.23 2.20
C GLY A 416 15.78 -27.14 3.01
N LYS A 417 15.98 -26.78 4.27
CA LYS A 417 16.80 -27.57 5.20
C LYS A 417 16.32 -27.43 6.64
N GLN A 418 16.12 -28.54 7.32
CA GLN A 418 15.91 -28.57 8.76
C GLN A 418 17.26 -28.49 9.49
N PRO A 419 17.38 -27.62 10.53
CA PRO A 419 18.61 -27.56 11.30
C PRO A 419 18.76 -28.85 12.13
N PRO A 420 19.99 -29.36 12.32
CA PRO A 420 20.24 -30.47 13.19
C PRO A 420 19.90 -30.12 14.64
N LEU A 421 19.33 -31.09 15.36
CA LEU A 421 18.93 -30.92 16.77
C LEU A 421 20.15 -30.88 17.68
N ALA A 422 20.20 -29.93 18.61
CA ALA A 422 21.19 -29.92 19.68
C ALA A 422 20.87 -31.01 20.71
N VAL A 423 19.59 -31.25 21.02
CA VAL A 423 19.10 -32.26 21.97
C VAL A 423 17.92 -33.01 21.34
N PRO A 424 18.06 -34.30 21.02
CA PRO A 424 17.06 -35.08 20.26
C PRO A 424 15.66 -35.18 20.89
N HIS A 425 15.52 -35.02 22.19
CA HIS A 425 14.23 -35.14 22.90
C HIS A 425 13.54 -33.84 23.23
N LYS A 426 14.11 -32.69 22.82
CA LYS A 426 13.49 -31.38 22.93
C LYS A 426 12.66 -31.05 21.67
N PRO A 427 11.72 -30.12 21.76
CA PRO A 427 10.99 -29.63 20.58
C PRO A 427 11.93 -29.23 19.44
N PRO A 428 11.54 -29.42 18.18
CA PRO A 428 12.34 -29.01 17.04
C PRO A 428 12.60 -27.49 17.05
N PRO A 429 13.72 -27.03 16.47
CA PRO A 429 14.00 -25.62 16.32
C PRO A 429 12.86 -24.88 15.60
N PRO A 430 12.45 -23.71 16.09
CA PRO A 430 11.35 -22.96 15.47
C PRO A 430 11.71 -22.38 14.10
N LEU A 431 13.00 -22.12 13.83
CA LEU A 431 13.47 -21.61 12.56
C LEU A 431 14.11 -22.73 11.73
N TYR A 432 13.75 -22.81 10.45
CA TYR A 432 14.32 -23.71 9.47
C TYR A 432 14.39 -23.02 8.10
N MET A 433 15.28 -23.48 7.22
CA MET A 433 15.33 -22.97 5.86
C MET A 433 14.15 -23.56 5.06
N PRO A 434 13.18 -22.73 4.64
CA PRO A 434 12.06 -23.21 3.82
C PRO A 434 12.50 -23.55 2.41
N ALA A 435 11.70 -24.38 1.72
CA ALA A 435 11.90 -24.67 0.32
C ALA A 435 11.40 -23.51 -0.57
N TRP A 436 12.26 -23.00 -1.44
CA TRP A 436 11.97 -21.82 -2.27
C TRP A 436 11.67 -22.13 -3.74
N LYS A 437 11.88 -23.37 -4.23
CA LYS A 437 11.69 -23.78 -5.63
C LYS A 437 10.32 -23.49 -6.24
N ASN A 438 9.29 -23.30 -5.41
CA ASN A 438 7.96 -22.96 -5.89
C ASN A 438 7.71 -21.43 -5.94
N LEU A 439 8.66 -20.63 -5.47
CA LEU A 439 8.56 -19.17 -5.34
C LEU A 439 9.65 -18.43 -6.12
N LEU A 440 10.81 -19.04 -6.27
CA LEU A 440 11.97 -18.55 -7.00
C LEU A 440 12.16 -19.35 -8.29
N SER A 441 12.52 -18.67 -9.37
CA SER A 441 13.01 -19.35 -10.56
C SER A 441 14.42 -19.91 -10.32
N ASP A 442 14.85 -20.84 -11.16
CA ASP A 442 16.23 -21.35 -11.11
C ASP A 442 17.25 -20.21 -11.29
N GLU A 443 16.91 -19.21 -12.09
CA GLU A 443 17.77 -18.04 -12.29
C GLU A 443 17.89 -17.18 -11.02
N ASP A 444 16.78 -16.90 -10.32
CA ASP A 444 16.79 -16.17 -9.06
C ASP A 444 17.66 -16.89 -8.01
N ILE A 445 17.56 -18.23 -7.95
CA ILE A 445 18.36 -19.05 -7.02
C ILE A 445 19.85 -18.96 -7.38
N HIS A 446 20.21 -19.02 -8.65
CA HIS A 446 21.60 -18.86 -9.08
C HIS A 446 22.13 -17.47 -8.76
N GLN A 447 21.36 -16.43 -9.01
CA GLN A 447 21.73 -15.03 -8.67
C GLN A 447 21.94 -14.85 -7.16
N LEU A 448 21.07 -15.43 -6.32
CA LEU A 448 21.26 -15.46 -4.87
C LEU A 448 22.59 -16.12 -4.49
N VAL A 449 22.93 -17.25 -5.10
CA VAL A 449 24.19 -17.95 -4.83
C VAL A 449 25.40 -17.11 -5.27
N GLU A 450 25.34 -16.46 -6.44
CA GLU A 450 26.41 -15.54 -6.88
C GLU A 450 26.59 -14.38 -5.88
N PHE A 451 25.50 -13.81 -5.39
CA PHE A 451 25.58 -12.80 -4.33
C PHE A 451 26.22 -13.34 -3.04
N LEU A 452 25.83 -14.53 -2.58
CA LEU A 452 26.45 -15.14 -1.39
C LEU A 452 27.94 -15.37 -1.61
N TRP A 453 28.34 -15.87 -2.77
CA TRP A 453 29.76 -16.09 -3.10
C TRP A 453 30.56 -14.80 -3.17
N SER A 454 29.98 -13.70 -3.63
CA SER A 454 30.62 -12.39 -3.66
C SER A 454 30.96 -11.83 -2.26
N LYS A 455 30.29 -12.35 -1.21
CA LYS A 455 30.43 -11.91 0.18
C LYS A 455 31.28 -12.82 1.04
N GLN A 456 31.78 -13.96 0.51
CA GLN A 456 32.56 -14.91 1.29
C GLN A 456 33.83 -14.29 1.85
N GLN A 457 34.04 -14.49 3.13
CA GLN A 457 35.25 -14.10 3.85
C GLN A 457 36.16 -15.32 3.96
N LYS A 458 37.41 -15.22 3.51
CA LYS A 458 38.37 -16.28 3.75
C LYS A 458 38.59 -16.44 5.27
N ALA A 459 38.49 -17.67 5.77
CA ALA A 459 38.87 -17.94 7.15
C ALA A 459 40.27 -17.34 7.40
N LYS A 460 40.40 -16.52 8.47
CA LYS A 460 41.72 -16.08 8.89
C LYS A 460 42.49 -17.31 9.29
N ASP A 461 43.57 -17.61 8.57
CA ASP A 461 44.51 -18.67 8.96
C ASP A 461 44.93 -18.40 10.41
N SER A 462 44.32 -19.15 11.33
CA SER A 462 44.74 -19.13 12.72
C SER A 462 46.00 -20.02 12.81
N TRP A 463 47.13 -19.38 12.80
CA TRP A 463 48.38 -20.01 13.23
C TRP A 463 48.45 -20.02 14.76
#